data_3060095fdce15fd1d283138f969df5a8
#
_entry.id   3060095fdce15fd1d283138f969df5a8
#
_cell.length_a   1.000
_cell.length_b   1.000
_cell.length_c   1.000
_cell.angle_alpha   90.00
_cell.angle_beta   90.00
_cell.angle_gamma   90.00
#
_symmetry.space_group_name_H-M   'P 1'
#
loop_
_entity.id
_entity.type
_entity.pdbx_description
1 polymer ?
#
loop_
_entity_poly.entity_id
_entity_poly.type
_entity_poly.pdbx_seq_one_letter_code
_entity_poly.pdbx_strand_id
1 'polypeptide(L)'
;MPMSEQRSRTVCGRYAAMVAEGVIARDPVQEDLARRLDALDQTLAHSDLAAKGSALGWLFGRKAPKREAIRGLYVHGSVGRGKTMMMDLFFECSTVTRKRRAHFHAFMADAQDRIHRTRRAIVEGRLKGDDPIAPVAEEIAAETRLLCFDEFAVYDIADAMILGRLFQKLFELGTVVVATSNVEPNRLYWDGLNRALFLPFIDLLGRHVDVFELVSPNDYRMTKTDGDEVWRMPLGPDTDAAMEEEWFRITGHRPSRPEGIPFRGRTIEVPQACDGFARFHFDDLCDRPLAAADHLQIARRYHTVMIEAIPVLGPERRNAVKRLINLVDALYDCRVKLRASAAAAPA
;
A
#
# COMPACT_ATOMS: atom_id res chain seq x y z
N MET A 1 -25.65 -18.88 16.56
CA MET A 1 -25.11 -17.51 16.75
C MET A 1 -26.21 -16.51 16.36
N PRO A 2 -26.50 -15.49 17.15
CA PRO A 2 -27.55 -14.53 16.83
C PRO A 2 -27.16 -13.70 15.58
N MET A 3 -28.14 -13.39 14.74
CA MET A 3 -27.99 -12.65 13.47
C MET A 3 -27.30 -11.27 13.63
N SER A 4 -27.26 -10.70 14.82
CA SER A 4 -26.58 -9.43 15.11
C SER A 4 -25.05 -9.55 15.15
N GLU A 5 -24.51 -10.65 15.68
CA GLU A 5 -23.06 -10.91 15.69
C GLU A 5 -22.49 -11.27 14.30
N GLN A 6 -23.31 -11.86 13.44
CA GLN A 6 -22.91 -12.17 12.06
C GLN A 6 -22.84 -10.90 11.19
N ARG A 7 -23.74 -9.92 11.42
CA ARG A 7 -23.70 -8.62 10.74
C ARG A 7 -22.47 -7.79 11.08
N SER A 8 -21.93 -7.90 12.28
CA SER A 8 -20.72 -7.17 12.68
C SER A 8 -19.42 -7.72 12.07
N ARG A 9 -19.45 -8.89 11.41
CA ARG A 9 -18.28 -9.56 10.82
C ARG A 9 -18.17 -9.37 9.32
N THR A 10 -19.09 -8.71 8.66
CA THR A 10 -19.02 -8.42 7.21
C THR A 10 -18.51 -7.01 6.95
N VAL A 11 -17.99 -6.77 5.75
CA VAL A 11 -17.54 -5.44 5.32
C VAL A 11 -18.70 -4.45 5.37
N CYS A 12 -19.88 -4.83 4.85
CA CYS A 12 -21.09 -4.03 4.92
C CYS A 12 -21.49 -3.70 6.37
N GLY A 13 -21.44 -4.68 7.25
CA GLY A 13 -21.78 -4.49 8.66
C GLY A 13 -20.84 -3.55 9.39
N ARG A 14 -19.53 -3.71 9.20
CA ARG A 14 -18.51 -2.82 9.76
C ARG A 14 -18.60 -1.41 9.20
N TYR A 15 -18.78 -1.27 7.88
CA TYR A 15 -18.98 0.01 7.23
C TYR A 15 -20.22 0.72 7.78
N ALA A 16 -21.35 0.03 7.88
CA ALA A 16 -22.59 0.61 8.42
C ALA A 16 -22.44 1.05 9.89
N ALA A 17 -21.70 0.31 10.71
CA ALA A 17 -21.39 0.70 12.08
C ALA A 17 -20.56 2.00 12.12
N MET A 18 -19.51 2.12 11.30
CA MET A 18 -18.70 3.35 11.22
C MET A 18 -19.51 4.57 10.78
N VAL A 19 -20.48 4.40 9.88
CA VAL A 19 -21.42 5.46 9.48
C VAL A 19 -22.34 5.83 10.65
N ALA A 20 -22.90 4.85 11.36
CA ALA A 20 -23.81 5.08 12.48
C ALA A 20 -23.13 5.77 13.67
N GLU A 21 -21.84 5.47 13.89
CA GLU A 21 -20.99 6.08 14.92
C GLU A 21 -20.47 7.47 14.50
N GLY A 22 -20.76 7.92 13.27
CA GLY A 22 -20.27 9.21 12.76
C GLY A 22 -18.77 9.25 12.43
N VAL A 23 -18.10 8.11 12.40
CA VAL A 23 -16.66 8.02 12.05
C VAL A 23 -16.41 8.38 10.58
N ILE A 24 -17.36 8.02 9.71
CA ILE A 24 -17.34 8.34 8.28
C ILE A 24 -18.71 8.79 7.81
N ALA A 25 -18.74 9.63 6.78
CA ALA A 25 -19.99 9.97 6.11
C ALA A 25 -20.44 8.80 5.20
N ARG A 26 -21.75 8.64 5.07
CA ARG A 26 -22.34 7.64 4.18
C ARG A 26 -21.99 7.94 2.72
N ASP A 27 -21.51 6.93 2.00
CA ASP A 27 -21.18 7.01 0.57
C ASP A 27 -21.76 5.81 -0.19
N PRO A 28 -22.72 6.02 -1.11
CA PRO A 28 -23.34 4.92 -1.86
C PRO A 28 -22.35 4.09 -2.68
N VAL A 29 -21.24 4.70 -3.17
CA VAL A 29 -20.21 3.99 -3.95
C VAL A 29 -19.38 3.09 -3.04
N GLN A 30 -19.05 3.55 -1.83
CA GLN A 30 -18.40 2.70 -0.83
C GLN A 30 -19.32 1.56 -0.34
N GLU A 31 -20.62 1.81 -0.21
CA GLU A 31 -21.59 0.74 0.10
C GLU A 31 -21.66 -0.33 -0.99
N ASP A 32 -21.58 0.06 -2.28
CA ASP A 32 -21.52 -0.89 -3.39
C ASP A 32 -20.21 -1.70 -3.36
N LEU A 33 -19.09 -1.03 -3.10
CA LEU A 33 -17.80 -1.71 -2.92
C LEU A 33 -17.85 -2.71 -1.76
N ALA A 34 -18.43 -2.33 -0.61
CA ALA A 34 -18.58 -3.23 0.54
C ALA A 34 -19.37 -4.50 0.19
N ARG A 35 -20.46 -4.35 -0.57
CA ARG A 35 -21.28 -5.50 -1.04
C ARG A 35 -20.47 -6.43 -1.96
N ARG A 36 -19.67 -5.88 -2.87
CA ARG A 36 -18.81 -6.68 -3.77
C ARG A 36 -17.72 -7.42 -3.01
N LEU A 37 -17.13 -6.78 -2.02
CA LEU A 37 -16.12 -7.39 -1.16
C LEU A 37 -16.71 -8.54 -0.32
N ASP A 38 -17.91 -8.36 0.25
CA ASP A 38 -18.61 -9.43 0.97
C ASP A 38 -18.97 -10.61 0.04
N ALA A 39 -19.44 -10.33 -1.19
CA ALA A 39 -19.73 -11.36 -2.18
C ALA A 39 -18.47 -12.15 -2.58
N LEU A 40 -17.32 -11.47 -2.72
CA LEU A 40 -16.05 -12.11 -3.00
C LEU A 40 -15.62 -13.03 -1.84
N ASP A 41 -15.72 -12.57 -0.58
CA ASP A 41 -15.37 -13.40 0.58
C ASP A 41 -16.26 -14.66 0.67
N GLN A 42 -17.56 -14.53 0.43
CA GLN A 42 -18.48 -15.67 0.38
C GLN A 42 -18.08 -16.67 -0.71
N THR A 43 -17.72 -16.18 -1.90
CA THR A 43 -17.27 -17.03 -3.01
C THR A 43 -15.99 -17.79 -2.66
N LEU A 44 -15.03 -17.11 -2.02
CA LEU A 44 -13.78 -17.72 -1.53
C LEU A 44 -14.06 -18.79 -0.47
N ALA A 45 -14.91 -18.50 0.51
CA ALA A 45 -15.30 -19.44 1.56
C ALA A 45 -15.96 -20.70 1.00
N HIS A 46 -16.89 -20.56 0.06
CA HIS A 46 -17.55 -21.70 -0.59
C HIS A 46 -16.56 -22.54 -1.42
N SER A 47 -15.62 -21.89 -2.12
CA SER A 47 -14.58 -22.59 -2.88
C SER A 47 -13.66 -23.44 -1.98
N ASP A 48 -13.32 -22.93 -0.79
CA ASP A 48 -12.46 -23.64 0.16
C ASP A 48 -13.17 -24.83 0.81
N LEU A 49 -14.48 -24.70 1.09
CA LEU A 49 -15.32 -25.81 1.58
C LEU A 49 -15.46 -26.91 0.53
N ALA A 50 -15.70 -26.54 -0.73
CA ALA A 50 -15.77 -27.48 -1.85
C ALA A 50 -14.43 -28.19 -2.10
N ALA A 51 -13.27 -27.52 -1.82
CA ALA A 51 -11.95 -28.15 -1.91
C ALA A 51 -11.76 -29.25 -0.86
N LYS A 52 -12.17 -29.00 0.37
CA LYS A 52 -12.10 -29.97 1.47
C LYS A 52 -13.01 -31.19 1.19
N GLY A 53 -14.22 -30.97 0.64
CA GLY A 53 -15.13 -32.04 0.24
C GLY A 53 -14.62 -32.88 -0.94
N SER A 54 -13.91 -32.27 -1.92
CA SER A 54 -13.39 -32.99 -3.09
C SER A 54 -12.09 -33.75 -2.79
N ALA A 55 -11.35 -33.39 -1.75
CA ALA A 55 -10.21 -34.20 -1.29
C ALA A 55 -10.63 -35.58 -0.75
N LEU A 56 -11.83 -35.67 -0.16
CA LEU A 56 -12.45 -36.95 0.15
C LEU A 56 -12.98 -37.69 -1.13
N GLY A 57 -13.45 -36.93 -2.14
CA GLY A 57 -13.96 -37.51 -3.41
C GLY A 57 -12.87 -38.08 -4.31
N TRP A 58 -11.60 -37.62 -4.22
CA TRP A 58 -10.46 -38.16 -4.93
C TRP A 58 -10.17 -39.63 -4.49
N LEU A 59 -10.40 -39.97 -3.24
CA LEU A 59 -10.33 -41.33 -2.71
C LEU A 59 -11.34 -42.28 -3.39
N PHE A 60 -12.37 -41.75 -4.07
CA PHE A 60 -13.40 -42.49 -4.80
C PHE A 60 -13.32 -42.32 -6.33
N GLY A 61 -12.18 -41.86 -6.88
CA GLY A 61 -11.90 -41.86 -8.31
C GLY A 61 -12.67 -40.82 -9.15
N ARG A 62 -13.31 -39.82 -8.54
CA ARG A 62 -13.99 -38.75 -9.27
C ARG A 62 -12.98 -37.69 -9.71
N LYS A 63 -12.87 -37.38 -11.01
CA LYS A 63 -12.16 -36.22 -11.53
C LYS A 63 -12.74 -34.95 -10.92
N ALA A 64 -11.90 -34.15 -10.28
CA ALA A 64 -12.33 -32.84 -9.80
C ALA A 64 -12.87 -31.98 -10.96
N PRO A 65 -14.04 -31.36 -10.83
CA PRO A 65 -14.55 -30.44 -11.85
C PRO A 65 -13.56 -29.30 -12.05
N LYS A 66 -13.39 -28.87 -13.32
CA LYS A 66 -12.56 -27.72 -13.68
C LYS A 66 -13.17 -26.51 -12.98
N ARG A 67 -12.48 -25.98 -11.97
CA ARG A 67 -12.97 -24.82 -11.19
C ARG A 67 -12.94 -23.58 -12.06
N GLU A 68 -14.03 -22.86 -12.11
CA GLU A 68 -14.00 -21.48 -12.62
C GLU A 68 -13.04 -20.65 -11.75
N ALA A 69 -12.18 -19.87 -12.40
CA ALA A 69 -11.26 -18.99 -11.69
C ALA A 69 -12.07 -17.90 -10.98
N ILE A 70 -11.90 -17.80 -9.66
CA ILE A 70 -12.54 -16.73 -8.88
C ILE A 70 -11.86 -15.42 -9.29
N ARG A 71 -12.67 -14.48 -9.77
CA ARG A 71 -12.19 -13.13 -10.10
C ARG A 71 -12.05 -12.34 -8.80
N GLY A 72 -10.88 -11.70 -8.63
CA GLY A 72 -10.66 -10.77 -7.53
C GLY A 72 -11.22 -9.38 -7.83
N LEU A 73 -10.71 -8.35 -7.18
CA LEU A 73 -11.19 -6.98 -7.34
C LEU A 73 -10.02 -6.00 -7.49
N TYR A 74 -10.10 -5.12 -8.48
CA TYR A 74 -9.18 -4.01 -8.66
C TYR A 74 -9.93 -2.70 -8.43
N VAL A 75 -9.67 -2.06 -7.29
CA VAL A 75 -10.34 -0.82 -6.88
C VAL A 75 -9.43 0.36 -7.22
N HIS A 76 -9.87 1.22 -8.14
CA HIS A 76 -9.11 2.42 -8.44
C HIS A 76 -9.92 3.70 -8.21
N GLY A 77 -9.21 4.81 -8.12
CA GLY A 77 -9.83 6.13 -7.92
C GLY A 77 -8.84 7.11 -7.30
N SER A 78 -9.20 8.38 -7.25
CA SER A 78 -8.36 9.45 -6.71
C SER A 78 -7.96 9.18 -5.26
N VAL A 79 -6.88 9.79 -4.83
CA VAL A 79 -6.39 9.70 -3.45
C VAL A 79 -7.44 10.31 -2.49
N GLY A 80 -7.52 9.78 -1.25
CA GLY A 80 -8.46 10.30 -0.24
C GLY A 80 -9.89 9.73 -0.32
N ARG A 81 -10.20 8.82 -1.24
CA ARG A 81 -11.55 8.26 -1.45
C ARG A 81 -11.91 7.05 -0.56
N GLY A 82 -11.03 6.68 0.37
CA GLY A 82 -11.30 5.59 1.32
C GLY A 82 -10.90 4.19 0.81
N LYS A 83 -10.13 4.07 -0.28
CA LYS A 83 -9.67 2.77 -0.81
C LYS A 83 -8.98 1.91 0.24
N THR A 84 -8.03 2.51 0.96
CA THR A 84 -7.26 1.82 2.01
C THR A 84 -8.16 1.38 3.17
N MET A 85 -9.11 2.24 3.60
CA MET A 85 -10.08 1.91 4.63
C MET A 85 -10.95 0.71 4.21
N MET A 86 -11.44 0.70 2.97
CA MET A 86 -12.25 -0.43 2.45
C MET A 86 -11.42 -1.72 2.37
N MET A 87 -10.12 -1.61 2.02
CA MET A 87 -9.18 -2.74 2.05
C MET A 87 -8.93 -3.24 3.48
N ASP A 88 -8.79 -2.33 4.47
CA ASP A 88 -8.67 -2.66 5.89
C ASP A 88 -9.87 -3.48 6.35
N LEU A 89 -11.07 -2.97 6.09
CA LEU A 89 -12.32 -3.66 6.45
C LEU A 89 -12.41 -5.04 5.79
N PHE A 90 -12.11 -5.14 4.50
CA PHE A 90 -12.13 -6.41 3.79
C PHE A 90 -11.14 -7.40 4.36
N PHE A 91 -9.89 -6.98 4.55
CA PHE A 91 -8.85 -7.86 5.05
C PHE A 91 -9.15 -8.36 6.47
N GLU A 92 -9.71 -7.50 7.32
CA GLU A 92 -10.12 -7.89 8.68
C GLU A 92 -11.32 -8.86 8.67
N CYS A 93 -12.35 -8.57 7.86
CA CYS A 93 -13.58 -9.35 7.80
C CYS A 93 -13.44 -10.67 7.06
N SER A 94 -12.50 -10.77 6.11
CA SER A 94 -12.34 -11.95 5.27
C SER A 94 -12.07 -13.21 6.09
N THR A 95 -12.82 -14.27 5.76
CA THR A 95 -12.75 -15.59 6.40
C THR A 95 -11.60 -16.46 5.87
N VAL A 96 -10.91 -16.02 4.84
CA VAL A 96 -9.76 -16.73 4.26
C VAL A 96 -8.59 -16.77 5.25
N THR A 97 -8.14 -17.98 5.60
CA THR A 97 -7.05 -18.16 6.57
C THR A 97 -5.66 -17.86 5.99
N ARG A 98 -5.43 -18.26 4.72
CA ARG A 98 -4.19 -17.99 3.99
C ARG A 98 -4.33 -16.68 3.22
N LYS A 99 -4.30 -15.56 3.91
CA LYS A 99 -4.36 -14.21 3.32
C LYS A 99 -3.12 -13.41 3.68
N ARG A 100 -2.65 -12.62 2.72
CA ARG A 100 -1.52 -11.70 2.90
C ARG A 100 -1.91 -10.32 2.39
N ARG A 101 -1.57 -9.29 3.16
CA ARG A 101 -1.66 -7.90 2.73
C ARG A 101 -0.28 -7.29 2.69
N ALA A 102 0.00 -6.53 1.66
CA ALA A 102 1.27 -5.83 1.47
C ALA A 102 1.10 -4.62 0.55
N HIS A 103 1.93 -3.62 0.72
CA HIS A 103 2.15 -2.64 -0.35
C HIS A 103 2.76 -3.34 -1.55
N PHE A 104 2.30 -2.99 -2.74
CA PHE A 104 2.71 -3.69 -3.95
C PHE A 104 4.23 -3.71 -4.16
N HIS A 105 4.91 -2.57 -3.93
CA HIS A 105 6.37 -2.50 -4.05
C HIS A 105 7.12 -3.39 -3.04
N ALA A 106 6.59 -3.53 -1.81
CA ALA A 106 7.19 -4.41 -0.81
C ALA A 106 7.03 -5.89 -1.17
N PHE A 107 5.89 -6.25 -1.77
CA PHE A 107 5.67 -7.59 -2.32
C PHE A 107 6.63 -7.88 -3.48
N MET A 108 6.83 -6.92 -4.39
CA MET A 108 7.77 -7.10 -5.51
C MET A 108 9.21 -7.24 -5.04
N ALA A 109 9.63 -6.48 -4.04
CA ALA A 109 10.96 -6.64 -3.42
C ALA A 109 11.14 -8.05 -2.82
N ASP A 110 10.17 -8.56 -2.06
CA ASP A 110 10.18 -9.93 -1.52
C ASP A 110 10.23 -10.98 -2.65
N ALA A 111 9.43 -10.80 -3.71
CA ALA A 111 9.42 -11.71 -4.86
C ALA A 111 10.77 -11.72 -5.60
N GLN A 112 11.38 -10.55 -5.82
CA GLN A 112 12.71 -10.43 -6.43
C GLN A 112 13.79 -11.10 -5.58
N ASP A 113 13.76 -10.93 -4.26
CA ASP A 113 14.69 -11.59 -3.34
C ASP A 113 14.53 -13.12 -3.37
N ARG A 114 13.30 -13.63 -3.41
CA ARG A 114 13.03 -15.07 -3.57
C ARG A 114 13.53 -15.59 -4.91
N ILE A 115 13.27 -14.86 -6.01
CA ILE A 115 13.75 -15.21 -7.36
C ILE A 115 15.29 -15.23 -7.40
N HIS A 116 15.94 -14.26 -6.77
CA HIS A 116 17.40 -14.21 -6.70
C HIS A 116 17.97 -15.43 -5.94
N ARG A 117 17.41 -15.77 -4.80
CA ARG A 117 17.80 -16.97 -4.01
C ARG A 117 17.58 -18.26 -4.79
N THR A 118 16.42 -18.37 -5.47
CA THR A 118 16.09 -19.55 -6.29
C THR A 118 17.04 -19.69 -7.47
N ARG A 119 17.37 -18.59 -8.16
CA ARG A 119 18.37 -18.59 -9.26
C ARG A 119 19.73 -19.08 -8.78
N ARG A 120 20.20 -18.63 -7.62
CA ARG A 120 21.45 -19.12 -7.03
C ARG A 120 21.39 -20.61 -6.71
N ALA A 121 20.29 -21.09 -6.15
CA ALA A 121 20.09 -22.52 -5.86
C ALA A 121 20.10 -23.39 -7.13
N ILE A 122 19.56 -22.87 -8.25
CA ILE A 122 19.63 -23.55 -9.56
C ILE A 122 21.08 -23.59 -10.07
N VAL A 123 21.80 -22.46 -10.05
CA VAL A 123 23.21 -22.39 -10.50
C VAL A 123 24.13 -23.29 -9.67
N GLU A 124 23.89 -23.40 -8.38
CA GLU A 124 24.63 -24.29 -7.45
C GLU A 124 24.19 -25.76 -7.53
N GLY A 125 23.24 -26.10 -8.41
CA GLY A 125 22.74 -27.48 -8.59
C GLY A 125 21.88 -28.00 -7.43
N ARG A 126 21.49 -27.14 -6.48
CA ARG A 126 20.60 -27.50 -5.35
C ARG A 126 19.14 -27.62 -5.75
N LEU A 127 18.75 -26.93 -6.81
CA LEU A 127 17.40 -26.99 -7.39
C LEU A 127 17.50 -27.35 -8.88
N LYS A 128 16.62 -28.24 -9.34
CA LYS A 128 16.54 -28.65 -10.75
C LYS A 128 15.66 -27.66 -11.53
N GLY A 129 16.03 -27.40 -12.79
CA GLY A 129 15.30 -26.51 -13.70
C GLY A 129 16.12 -25.29 -14.08
N ASP A 130 15.54 -24.43 -14.91
CA ASP A 130 16.15 -23.20 -15.44
C ASP A 130 15.29 -21.96 -15.15
N ASP A 131 14.04 -22.16 -14.72
CA ASP A 131 13.10 -21.09 -14.41
C ASP A 131 13.03 -20.80 -12.90
N PRO A 132 13.52 -19.66 -12.42
CA PRO A 132 13.44 -19.30 -11.01
C PRO A 132 12.07 -18.73 -10.59
N ILE A 133 11.19 -18.36 -11.54
CA ILE A 133 9.91 -17.70 -11.23
C ILE A 133 8.85 -18.71 -10.82
N ALA A 134 8.76 -19.84 -11.50
CA ALA A 134 7.73 -20.83 -11.23
C ALA A 134 7.80 -21.40 -9.78
N PRO A 135 8.97 -21.80 -9.24
CA PRO A 135 9.08 -22.23 -7.84
C PRO A 135 8.69 -21.16 -6.83
N VAL A 136 9.05 -19.89 -7.10
CA VAL A 136 8.68 -18.76 -6.24
C VAL A 136 7.17 -18.53 -6.23
N ALA A 137 6.52 -18.60 -7.39
CA ALA A 137 5.08 -18.51 -7.47
C ALA A 137 4.38 -19.65 -6.71
N GLU A 138 4.93 -20.88 -6.78
CA GLU A 138 4.42 -22.04 -6.03
C GLU A 138 4.58 -21.85 -4.51
N GLU A 139 5.71 -21.32 -4.05
CA GLU A 139 5.95 -20.97 -2.65
C GLU A 139 4.94 -19.92 -2.16
N ILE A 140 4.78 -18.82 -2.90
CA ILE A 140 3.82 -17.76 -2.56
C ILE A 140 2.38 -18.29 -2.55
N ALA A 141 1.98 -19.10 -3.53
CA ALA A 141 0.64 -19.66 -3.62
C ALA A 141 0.36 -20.68 -2.50
N ALA A 142 1.38 -21.42 -2.05
CA ALA A 142 1.26 -22.31 -0.90
C ALA A 142 1.00 -21.54 0.40
N GLU A 143 1.63 -20.38 0.56
CA GLU A 143 1.45 -19.49 1.72
C GLU A 143 0.14 -18.71 1.64
N THR A 144 -0.32 -18.34 0.42
CA THR A 144 -1.32 -17.30 0.24
C THR A 144 -2.38 -17.66 -0.80
N ARG A 145 -3.64 -17.74 -0.36
CA ARG A 145 -4.82 -17.91 -1.22
C ARG A 145 -5.39 -16.56 -1.67
N LEU A 146 -5.33 -15.54 -0.80
CA LEU A 146 -5.82 -14.19 -1.04
C LEU A 146 -4.69 -13.19 -0.85
N LEU A 147 -4.30 -12.51 -1.93
CA LEU A 147 -3.34 -11.40 -1.92
C LEU A 147 -4.09 -10.07 -1.98
N CYS A 148 -3.89 -9.26 -0.95
CA CYS A 148 -4.41 -7.89 -0.88
C CYS A 148 -3.25 -6.91 -1.08
N PHE A 149 -3.34 -6.07 -2.12
CA PHE A 149 -2.32 -5.08 -2.44
C PHE A 149 -2.81 -3.66 -2.19
N ASP A 150 -2.08 -2.93 -1.36
CA ASP A 150 -2.21 -1.49 -1.30
C ASP A 150 -1.30 -0.85 -2.35
N GLU A 151 -1.82 0.20 -3.00
CA GLU A 151 -1.07 1.05 -3.93
C GLU A 151 -0.43 0.27 -5.08
N PHE A 152 -1.27 -0.51 -5.78
CA PHE A 152 -0.82 -1.26 -6.94
C PHE A 152 -0.34 -0.31 -8.05
N ALA A 153 0.97 -0.18 -8.18
CA ALA A 153 1.62 0.68 -9.15
C ALA A 153 2.93 0.07 -9.63
N VAL A 154 3.25 0.22 -10.89
CA VAL A 154 4.46 -0.32 -11.52
C VAL A 154 5.27 0.84 -12.09
N TYR A 155 6.49 0.99 -11.60
CA TYR A 155 7.39 2.09 -12.00
C TYR A 155 8.69 1.61 -12.63
N ASP A 156 9.09 0.36 -12.35
CA ASP A 156 10.36 -0.21 -12.79
C ASP A 156 10.16 -1.28 -13.86
N ILE A 157 11.04 -1.29 -14.86
CA ILE A 157 11.01 -2.27 -15.96
C ILE A 157 11.29 -3.69 -15.46
N ALA A 158 12.14 -3.85 -14.44
CA ALA A 158 12.43 -5.17 -13.88
C ALA A 158 11.19 -5.79 -13.24
N ASP A 159 10.39 -4.99 -12.54
CA ASP A 159 9.09 -5.41 -12.02
C ASP A 159 8.13 -5.77 -13.15
N ALA A 160 8.02 -4.90 -14.16
CA ALA A 160 7.14 -5.11 -15.31
C ALA A 160 7.42 -6.46 -16.03
N MET A 161 8.70 -6.82 -16.18
CA MET A 161 9.11 -8.06 -16.83
C MET A 161 8.83 -9.32 -16.02
N ILE A 162 8.87 -9.23 -14.70
CA ILE A 162 8.61 -10.37 -13.78
C ILE A 162 7.11 -10.59 -13.60
N LEU A 163 6.34 -9.50 -13.53
CA LEU A 163 4.92 -9.52 -13.17
C LEU A 163 4.08 -10.46 -14.02
N GLY A 164 4.23 -10.41 -15.34
CA GLY A 164 3.45 -11.24 -16.26
C GLY A 164 3.57 -12.73 -15.93
N ARG A 165 4.78 -13.22 -15.76
CA ARG A 165 5.08 -14.64 -15.50
C ARG A 165 4.70 -15.06 -14.07
N LEU A 166 5.02 -14.20 -13.09
CA LEU A 166 4.72 -14.46 -11.68
C LEU A 166 3.21 -14.56 -11.45
N PHE A 167 2.45 -13.55 -11.91
CA PHE A 167 1.00 -13.52 -11.72
C PHE A 167 0.26 -14.55 -12.56
N GLN A 168 0.73 -14.85 -13.77
CA GLN A 168 0.18 -15.95 -14.54
C GLN A 168 0.21 -17.26 -13.72
N LYS A 169 1.36 -17.58 -13.15
CA LYS A 169 1.51 -18.78 -12.33
C LYS A 169 0.70 -18.74 -11.04
N LEU A 170 0.64 -17.59 -10.36
CA LEU A 170 -0.18 -17.40 -9.17
C LEU A 170 -1.67 -17.61 -9.46
N PHE A 171 -2.19 -17.08 -10.57
CA PHE A 171 -3.57 -17.28 -10.99
C PHE A 171 -3.85 -18.72 -11.39
N GLU A 172 -2.94 -19.40 -12.09
CA GLU A 172 -3.05 -20.84 -12.40
C GLU A 172 -3.12 -21.68 -11.13
N LEU A 173 -2.40 -21.30 -10.08
CA LEU A 173 -2.42 -21.96 -8.77
C LEU A 173 -3.63 -21.56 -7.92
N GLY A 174 -4.46 -20.65 -8.43
CA GLY A 174 -5.72 -20.25 -7.84
C GLY A 174 -5.60 -19.15 -6.79
N THR A 175 -4.50 -18.39 -6.74
CA THR A 175 -4.41 -17.19 -5.92
C THR A 175 -5.37 -16.12 -6.43
N VAL A 176 -6.13 -15.50 -5.51
CA VAL A 176 -7.05 -14.40 -5.82
C VAL A 176 -6.43 -13.09 -5.37
N VAL A 177 -6.58 -12.05 -6.17
CA VAL A 177 -5.96 -10.74 -5.93
C VAL A 177 -7.05 -9.70 -5.71
N VAL A 178 -6.91 -8.92 -4.63
CA VAL A 178 -7.63 -7.68 -4.41
C VAL A 178 -6.61 -6.55 -4.33
N ALA A 179 -6.76 -5.54 -5.18
CA ALA A 179 -5.79 -4.45 -5.26
C ALA A 179 -6.45 -3.09 -5.18
N THR A 180 -5.81 -2.14 -4.49
CA THR A 180 -6.16 -0.71 -4.57
C THR A 180 -5.11 0.03 -5.39
N SER A 181 -5.53 1.00 -6.19
CA SER A 181 -4.66 1.81 -7.03
C SER A 181 -5.18 3.24 -7.19
N ASN A 182 -4.31 4.16 -7.58
CA ASN A 182 -4.70 5.53 -7.95
C ASN A 182 -4.99 5.65 -9.45
N VAL A 183 -4.69 4.60 -10.23
CA VAL A 183 -4.88 4.59 -11.69
C VAL A 183 -5.65 3.34 -12.11
N GLU A 184 -6.39 3.47 -13.20
CA GLU A 184 -7.04 2.32 -13.83
C GLU A 184 -6.01 1.32 -14.39
N PRO A 185 -6.36 0.03 -14.58
CA PRO A 185 -5.42 -0.99 -15.07
C PRO A 185 -4.74 -0.60 -16.38
N ASN A 186 -5.47 0.03 -17.32
CA ASN A 186 -4.94 0.44 -18.62
C ASN A 186 -3.87 1.55 -18.53
N ARG A 187 -3.82 2.27 -17.41
CA ARG A 187 -2.82 3.31 -17.14
C ARG A 187 -1.64 2.84 -16.29
N LEU A 188 -1.64 1.57 -15.87
CA LEU A 188 -0.47 1.00 -15.22
C LEU A 188 0.73 1.05 -16.16
N TYR A 189 1.87 1.51 -15.63
CA TYR A 189 3.13 1.64 -16.37
C TYR A 189 3.00 2.46 -17.67
N TRP A 190 2.18 3.55 -17.64
CA TRP A 190 1.79 4.32 -18.84
C TRP A 190 2.97 4.84 -19.64
N ASP A 191 3.91 5.53 -19.00
CA ASP A 191 5.11 6.11 -19.64
C ASP A 191 6.36 5.21 -19.43
N GLY A 192 6.15 3.92 -19.13
CA GLY A 192 7.23 2.99 -18.85
C GLY A 192 8.01 2.57 -20.09
N LEU A 193 9.31 2.36 -19.91
CA LEU A 193 10.20 1.86 -20.96
C LEU A 193 9.74 0.49 -21.47
N ASN A 194 9.61 0.34 -22.80
CA ASN A 194 9.14 -0.91 -23.43
C ASN A 194 7.74 -1.36 -22.94
N ARG A 195 6.84 -0.42 -22.71
CA ARG A 195 5.47 -0.68 -22.23
C ARG A 195 4.73 -1.78 -23.01
N ALA A 196 5.03 -1.95 -24.31
CA ALA A 196 4.43 -3.01 -25.13
C ALA A 196 4.62 -4.42 -24.53
N LEU A 197 5.72 -4.68 -23.82
CA LEU A 197 5.99 -5.94 -23.13
C LEU A 197 5.17 -6.11 -21.85
N PHE A 198 4.60 -5.03 -21.33
CA PHE A 198 3.75 -5.03 -20.13
C PHE A 198 2.26 -5.21 -20.45
N LEU A 199 1.82 -4.87 -21.67
CA LEU A 199 0.40 -4.98 -22.07
C LEU A 199 -0.19 -6.38 -21.86
N PRO A 200 0.51 -7.50 -22.13
CA PRO A 200 -0.01 -8.84 -21.84
C PRO A 200 -0.33 -9.07 -20.36
N PHE A 201 0.38 -8.39 -19.44
CA PHE A 201 0.06 -8.45 -18.01
C PHE A 201 -1.24 -7.70 -17.71
N ILE A 202 -1.47 -6.54 -18.32
CA ILE A 202 -2.74 -5.81 -18.17
C ILE A 202 -3.92 -6.68 -18.62
N ASP A 203 -3.80 -7.35 -19.75
CA ASP A 203 -4.81 -8.28 -20.27
C ASP A 203 -5.00 -9.48 -19.33
N LEU A 204 -3.92 -10.02 -18.78
CA LEU A 204 -3.97 -11.09 -17.80
C LEU A 204 -4.71 -10.65 -16.54
N LEU A 205 -4.36 -9.49 -15.99
CA LEU A 205 -5.00 -8.90 -14.83
C LEU A 205 -6.51 -8.72 -15.06
N GLY A 206 -6.90 -8.12 -16.19
CA GLY A 206 -8.30 -7.90 -16.56
C GLY A 206 -9.14 -9.18 -16.68
N ARG A 207 -8.52 -10.34 -16.94
CA ARG A 207 -9.20 -11.63 -16.93
C ARG A 207 -9.42 -12.20 -15.52
N HIS A 208 -8.62 -11.76 -14.54
CA HIS A 208 -8.61 -12.32 -13.19
C HIS A 208 -9.14 -11.39 -12.10
N VAL A 209 -9.44 -10.12 -12.44
CA VAL A 209 -10.07 -9.17 -11.51
C VAL A 209 -11.25 -8.48 -12.17
N ASP A 210 -12.23 -8.07 -11.34
CA ASP A 210 -13.25 -7.11 -11.72
C ASP A 210 -12.75 -5.72 -11.36
N VAL A 211 -12.90 -4.78 -12.28
CA VAL A 211 -12.44 -3.39 -12.07
C VAL A 211 -13.57 -2.60 -11.45
N PHE A 212 -13.27 -1.90 -10.37
CA PHE A 212 -14.20 -1.01 -9.66
C PHE A 212 -13.60 0.38 -9.53
N GLU A 213 -14.29 1.37 -10.08
CA GLU A 213 -13.92 2.77 -9.91
C GLU A 213 -14.59 3.36 -8.68
N LEU A 214 -13.79 3.78 -7.70
CA LEU A 214 -14.27 4.44 -6.50
C LEU A 214 -14.30 5.95 -6.73
N VAL A 215 -15.40 6.43 -7.33
CA VAL A 215 -15.68 7.85 -7.52
C VAL A 215 -16.54 8.34 -6.36
N SER A 216 -15.93 9.00 -5.39
CA SER A 216 -16.63 9.63 -4.29
C SER A 216 -16.55 11.15 -4.42
N PRO A 217 -17.64 11.89 -4.23
CA PRO A 217 -17.60 13.36 -4.24
C PRO A 217 -16.84 13.93 -3.03
N ASN A 218 -16.67 13.15 -1.97
CA ASN A 218 -16.04 13.58 -0.74
C ASN A 218 -14.56 13.19 -0.69
N ASP A 219 -13.67 14.14 -0.50
CA ASP A 219 -12.29 13.89 -0.11
C ASP A 219 -12.24 13.75 1.42
N TYR A 220 -12.22 12.50 1.89
CA TYR A 220 -12.24 12.18 3.33
C TYR A 220 -10.97 12.62 4.08
N ARG A 221 -9.94 13.11 3.39
CA ARG A 221 -8.78 13.73 4.04
C ARG A 221 -9.10 15.10 4.60
N MET A 222 -10.07 15.80 3.98
CA MET A 222 -10.52 17.12 4.44
C MET A 222 -11.44 17.07 5.66
N THR A 223 -12.00 15.88 5.99
CA THR A 223 -12.99 15.73 7.08
C THR A 223 -12.38 15.29 8.43
N LYS A 224 -11.09 14.99 8.50
CA LYS A 224 -10.41 14.62 9.74
C LYS A 224 -9.37 15.65 10.18
N THR A 225 -9.82 16.87 10.37
CA THR A 225 -9.04 17.86 11.12
C THR A 225 -9.91 18.44 12.24
N ASP A 226 -10.13 17.65 13.28
CA ASP A 226 -10.38 18.22 14.58
C ASP A 226 -9.06 18.79 15.11
N GLY A 227 -8.91 20.11 15.04
CA GLY A 227 -8.10 20.92 15.94
C GLY A 227 -6.60 20.99 15.74
N ASP A 228 -5.95 20.13 14.98
CA ASP A 228 -4.50 20.17 14.79
C ASP A 228 -4.11 20.76 13.43
N GLU A 229 -3.66 21.98 13.41
CA GLU A 229 -3.11 22.65 12.22
C GLU A 229 -1.86 21.92 11.73
N VAL A 230 -2.02 21.08 10.69
CA VAL A 230 -0.92 20.28 10.11
C VAL A 230 0.10 21.14 9.39
N TRP A 231 -0.35 22.30 8.89
CA TRP A 231 0.43 23.23 8.08
C TRP A 231 0.30 24.64 8.66
N ARG A 232 1.37 25.14 9.27
CA ARG A 232 1.39 26.45 9.91
C ARG A 232 2.07 27.47 9.03
N MET A 233 1.45 28.64 8.90
CA MET A 233 1.95 29.76 8.13
C MET A 233 1.39 31.12 8.63
N PRO A 234 2.03 32.26 8.31
CA PRO A 234 3.33 32.39 7.66
C PRO A 234 4.48 32.02 8.60
N LEU A 235 5.70 31.88 8.05
CA LEU A 235 6.91 31.76 8.89
C LEU A 235 7.11 32.99 9.75
N GLY A 236 7.56 32.80 10.98
CA GLY A 236 7.84 33.87 11.93
C GLY A 236 7.90 33.36 13.38
N PRO A 237 8.25 34.23 14.32
CA PRO A 237 8.47 33.83 15.72
C PRO A 237 7.29 33.16 16.38
N ASP A 238 6.05 33.56 16.04
CA ASP A 238 4.83 32.97 16.59
C ASP A 238 4.64 31.53 16.05
N THR A 239 4.93 31.31 14.76
CA THR A 239 4.88 29.95 14.13
C THR A 239 5.99 29.08 14.69
N ASP A 240 7.20 29.60 14.89
CA ASP A 240 8.32 28.86 15.48
C ASP A 240 8.00 28.42 16.91
N ALA A 241 7.43 29.30 17.71
CA ALA A 241 6.99 28.97 19.06
C ALA A 241 5.88 27.93 19.08
N ALA A 242 4.92 28.02 18.16
CA ALA A 242 3.84 27.02 18.01
C ALA A 242 4.35 25.65 17.54
N MET A 243 5.38 25.60 16.68
CA MET A 243 6.03 24.35 16.27
C MET A 243 6.82 23.72 17.42
N GLU A 244 7.48 24.54 18.26
CA GLU A 244 8.17 24.05 19.46
C GLU A 244 7.19 23.47 20.48
N GLU A 245 6.08 24.16 20.75
CA GLU A 245 5.02 23.69 21.64
C GLU A 245 4.42 22.37 21.12
N GLU A 246 4.14 22.31 19.81
CA GLU A 246 3.65 21.09 19.16
C GLU A 246 4.64 19.92 19.29
N TRP A 247 5.95 20.18 19.12
CA TRP A 247 7.00 19.19 19.31
C TRP A 247 6.97 18.60 20.72
N PHE A 248 6.94 19.46 21.74
CA PHE A 248 6.84 19.00 23.13
C PHE A 248 5.54 18.26 23.41
N ARG A 249 4.44 18.70 22.83
CA ARG A 249 3.14 18.04 23.00
C ARG A 249 3.14 16.62 22.41
N ILE A 250 3.62 16.43 21.16
CA ILE A 250 3.60 15.12 20.50
C ILE A 250 4.63 14.14 21.06
N THR A 251 5.77 14.65 21.56
CA THR A 251 6.80 13.82 22.20
C THR A 251 6.54 13.57 23.68
N GLY A 252 5.54 14.23 24.27
CA GLY A 252 5.23 14.13 25.70
C GLY A 252 6.38 14.69 26.57
N HIS A 253 7.03 15.77 26.13
CA HIS A 253 8.18 16.41 26.79
C HIS A 253 9.39 15.48 27.00
N ARG A 254 9.49 14.39 26.25
CA ARG A 254 10.65 13.50 26.31
C ARG A 254 11.87 14.15 25.64
N PRO A 255 13.07 13.88 26.14
CA PRO A 255 14.29 14.45 25.56
C PRO A 255 14.50 13.92 24.14
N SER A 256 14.70 14.83 23.21
CA SER A 256 15.11 14.52 21.84
C SER A 256 16.63 14.63 21.69
N ARG A 257 17.17 13.84 20.78
CA ARG A 257 18.60 13.82 20.48
C ARG A 257 18.84 13.61 18.98
N PRO A 258 20.00 13.99 18.46
CA PRO A 258 20.38 13.61 17.10
C PRO A 258 20.49 12.10 16.94
N GLU A 259 19.98 11.59 15.83
CA GLU A 259 20.13 10.18 15.43
C GLU A 259 20.74 10.08 14.03
N GLY A 260 21.34 8.92 13.71
CA GLY A 260 21.85 8.59 12.39
C GLY A 260 21.18 7.31 11.87
N ILE A 261 20.70 7.33 10.62
CA ILE A 261 20.17 6.15 9.94
C ILE A 261 21.26 5.61 9.01
N PRO A 262 21.90 4.46 9.30
CA PRO A 262 22.89 3.85 8.40
C PRO A 262 22.21 3.38 7.11
N PHE A 263 22.69 3.83 5.96
CA PHE A 263 22.16 3.41 4.67
C PHE A 263 23.20 3.46 3.56
N ARG A 264 23.43 2.34 2.87
CA ARG A 264 24.37 2.19 1.73
C ARG A 264 25.75 2.79 1.98
N GLY A 265 26.35 2.51 3.15
CA GLY A 265 27.71 2.95 3.49
C GLY A 265 27.83 4.40 3.92
N ARG A 266 26.72 5.12 4.11
CA ARG A 266 26.64 6.49 4.67
C ARG A 266 25.61 6.55 5.79
N THR A 267 25.56 7.67 6.49
CA THR A 267 24.57 7.91 7.54
C THR A 267 23.67 9.08 7.13
N ILE A 268 22.35 8.90 7.20
CA ILE A 268 21.39 9.98 7.04
C ILE A 268 21.24 10.62 8.42
N GLU A 269 21.59 11.89 8.56
CA GLU A 269 21.50 12.63 9.81
C GLU A 269 20.06 13.05 10.09
N VAL A 270 19.61 12.82 11.32
CA VAL A 270 18.33 13.28 11.87
C VAL A 270 18.64 14.21 13.01
N PRO A 271 18.41 15.53 12.87
CA PRO A 271 18.84 16.54 13.85
C PRO A 271 18.18 16.36 15.22
N GLN A 272 16.89 16.00 15.23
CA GLN A 272 16.15 15.72 16.44
C GLN A 272 15.25 14.51 16.25
N ALA A 273 15.37 13.50 17.13
CA ALA A 273 14.55 12.30 17.14
C ALA A 273 14.16 11.93 18.58
N CYS A 274 12.95 11.39 18.71
CA CYS A 274 12.42 10.89 19.98
C CYS A 274 11.34 9.82 19.68
N ASP A 275 11.58 8.57 20.08
CA ASP A 275 10.58 7.46 20.06
C ASP A 275 9.69 7.38 18.80
N GLY A 276 10.30 7.43 17.61
CA GLY A 276 9.58 7.37 16.33
C GLY A 276 9.06 8.72 15.81
N PHE A 277 9.37 9.81 16.50
CA PHE A 277 9.22 11.19 16.01
C PHE A 277 10.54 11.70 15.48
N ALA A 278 10.52 12.44 14.37
CA ALA A 278 11.69 13.12 13.83
C ALA A 278 11.35 14.57 13.48
N ARG A 279 12.30 15.50 13.71
CA ARG A 279 12.17 16.91 13.41
C ARG A 279 13.35 17.37 12.57
N PHE A 280 13.05 18.06 11.50
CA PHE A 280 14.01 18.54 10.51
C PHE A 280 13.73 19.99 10.15
N HIS A 281 14.76 20.72 9.80
CA HIS A 281 14.63 21.92 9.00
C HIS A 281 14.49 21.53 7.51
N PHE A 282 13.79 22.33 6.72
CA PHE A 282 13.61 22.08 5.28
C PHE A 282 14.95 21.82 4.56
N ASP A 283 15.97 22.60 4.89
CA ASP A 283 17.30 22.48 4.26
C ASP A 283 17.97 21.12 4.53
N ASP A 284 17.70 20.51 5.67
CA ASP A 284 18.23 19.18 6.00
C ASP A 284 17.75 18.08 5.05
N LEU A 285 16.54 18.22 4.53
CA LEU A 285 15.88 17.23 3.70
C LEU A 285 15.91 17.57 2.20
N CYS A 286 15.85 18.87 1.88
CA CYS A 286 15.63 19.31 0.51
C CYS A 286 16.81 20.06 -0.11
N ASP A 287 17.67 20.75 0.66
CA ASP A 287 18.88 21.38 0.13
C ASP A 287 20.10 20.46 0.19
N ARG A 288 20.14 19.51 1.11
CA ARG A 288 21.14 18.44 1.09
C ARG A 288 20.90 17.45 -0.06
N PRO A 289 21.93 16.78 -0.64
CA PRO A 289 21.79 15.87 -1.77
C PRO A 289 21.24 14.50 -1.35
N LEU A 290 20.05 14.47 -0.76
CA LEU A 290 19.31 13.25 -0.45
C LEU A 290 18.57 12.75 -1.69
N ALA A 291 18.58 11.42 -1.88
CA ALA A 291 17.82 10.75 -2.93
C ALA A 291 16.47 10.23 -2.40
N ALA A 292 15.56 9.86 -3.29
CA ALA A 292 14.26 9.27 -2.92
C ALA A 292 14.40 8.05 -1.98
N ALA A 293 15.45 7.23 -2.17
CA ALA A 293 15.73 6.10 -1.30
C ALA A 293 16.09 6.51 0.15
N ASP A 294 16.70 7.68 0.35
CA ASP A 294 17.00 8.22 1.69
C ASP A 294 15.72 8.69 2.38
N HIS A 295 14.86 9.40 1.67
CA HIS A 295 13.54 9.82 2.16
C HIS A 295 12.69 8.61 2.57
N LEU A 296 12.75 7.52 1.81
CA LEU A 296 12.06 6.28 2.15
C LEU A 296 12.62 5.65 3.45
N GLN A 297 13.94 5.74 3.72
CA GLN A 297 14.48 5.25 5.00
C GLN A 297 13.98 6.09 6.19
N ILE A 298 13.89 7.42 6.04
CA ILE A 298 13.30 8.32 7.05
C ILE A 298 11.83 7.92 7.28
N ALA A 299 11.05 7.80 6.22
CA ALA A 299 9.63 7.45 6.29
C ALA A 299 9.37 6.08 6.93
N ARG A 300 10.26 5.10 6.75
CA ARG A 300 10.17 3.78 7.39
C ARG A 300 10.58 3.75 8.85
N ARG A 301 11.44 4.69 9.25
CA ARG A 301 11.97 4.75 10.62
C ARG A 301 11.06 5.49 11.58
N TYR A 302 10.36 6.53 11.11
CA TYR A 302 9.56 7.42 11.95
C TYR A 302 8.08 7.39 11.55
N HIS A 303 7.19 7.36 12.54
CA HIS A 303 5.73 7.42 12.32
C HIS A 303 5.19 8.85 12.25
N THR A 304 5.99 9.84 12.67
CA THR A 304 5.65 11.28 12.62
C THR A 304 6.90 12.07 12.28
N VAL A 305 6.80 12.91 11.26
CA VAL A 305 7.87 13.81 10.82
C VAL A 305 7.40 15.26 10.90
N MET A 306 8.19 16.10 11.53
CA MET A 306 8.02 17.54 11.58
C MET A 306 9.04 18.21 10.66
N ILE A 307 8.58 19.09 9.77
CA ILE A 307 9.43 19.84 8.81
C ILE A 307 9.19 21.31 9.00
N GLU A 308 10.25 22.04 9.32
CA GLU A 308 10.16 23.45 9.61
C GLU A 308 10.76 24.31 8.50
N ALA A 309 10.26 25.52 8.41
CA ALA A 309 10.75 26.60 7.57
C ALA A 309 10.75 26.27 6.06
N ILE A 310 9.69 25.65 5.56
CA ILE A 310 9.52 25.44 4.12
C ILE A 310 9.37 26.80 3.43
N PRO A 311 10.32 27.21 2.57
CA PRO A 311 10.26 28.54 1.92
C PRO A 311 9.26 28.52 0.76
N VAL A 312 8.98 29.68 0.17
CA VAL A 312 8.36 29.75 -1.15
C VAL A 312 9.33 29.16 -2.18
N LEU A 313 8.86 28.16 -2.90
CA LEU A 313 9.68 27.41 -3.85
C LEU A 313 9.48 27.95 -5.27
N GLY A 314 10.44 28.75 -5.72
CA GLY A 314 10.48 29.27 -7.10
C GLY A 314 11.19 28.36 -8.10
N PRO A 315 11.21 28.77 -9.39
CA PRO A 315 11.86 28.01 -10.47
C PRO A 315 13.36 27.74 -10.26
N GLU A 316 14.02 28.55 -9.46
CA GLU A 316 15.46 28.44 -9.12
C GLU A 316 15.74 27.27 -8.17
N ARG A 317 14.75 26.82 -7.41
CA ARG A 317 14.86 25.72 -6.44
C ARG A 317 14.31 24.38 -6.95
N ARG A 318 14.33 24.11 -8.25
CA ARG A 318 13.75 22.88 -8.87
C ARG A 318 14.20 21.59 -8.21
N ASN A 319 15.47 21.50 -7.79
CA ASN A 319 15.99 20.30 -7.15
C ASN A 319 15.41 20.13 -5.74
N ALA A 320 15.24 21.20 -4.98
CA ALA A 320 14.61 21.16 -3.67
C ALA A 320 13.11 20.79 -3.79
N VAL A 321 12.41 21.35 -4.78
CA VAL A 321 11.01 20.97 -5.11
C VAL A 321 10.91 19.48 -5.37
N LYS A 322 11.78 18.93 -6.24
CA LYS A 322 11.76 17.50 -6.57
C LYS A 322 12.02 16.63 -5.34
N ARG A 323 12.94 17.05 -4.46
CA ARG A 323 13.21 16.32 -3.21
C ARG A 323 12.05 16.41 -2.24
N LEU A 324 11.41 17.58 -2.12
CA LEU A 324 10.20 17.72 -1.29
C LEU A 324 9.06 16.82 -1.79
N ILE A 325 8.82 16.76 -3.09
CA ILE A 325 7.83 15.84 -3.68
C ILE A 325 8.17 14.40 -3.31
N ASN A 326 9.40 13.95 -3.58
CA ASN A 326 9.83 12.59 -3.23
C ASN A 326 9.70 12.27 -1.74
N LEU A 327 9.95 13.27 -0.88
CA LEU A 327 9.80 13.13 0.57
C LEU A 327 8.33 12.98 0.95
N VAL A 328 7.46 13.85 0.45
CA VAL A 328 6.02 13.82 0.74
C VAL A 328 5.41 12.50 0.24
N ASP A 329 5.80 12.05 -0.95
CA ASP A 329 5.38 10.75 -1.48
C ASP A 329 5.83 9.60 -0.56
N ALA A 330 7.09 9.59 -0.12
CA ALA A 330 7.60 8.57 0.79
C ALA A 330 6.89 8.58 2.15
N LEU A 331 6.65 9.77 2.72
CA LEU A 331 5.90 9.92 3.98
C LEU A 331 4.46 9.43 3.83
N TYR A 332 3.85 9.76 2.71
CA TYR A 332 2.49 9.33 2.38
C TYR A 332 2.41 7.79 2.25
N ASP A 333 3.30 7.19 1.45
CA ASP A 333 3.36 5.75 1.20
C ASP A 333 3.57 4.95 2.50
N CYS A 334 4.37 5.49 3.42
CA CYS A 334 4.63 4.88 4.72
C CYS A 334 3.61 5.28 5.80
N ARG A 335 2.56 6.06 5.47
CA ARG A 335 1.52 6.57 6.40
C ARG A 335 2.10 7.36 7.58
N VAL A 336 3.17 8.09 7.32
CA VAL A 336 3.81 8.94 8.31
C VAL A 336 3.00 10.23 8.49
N LYS A 337 2.77 10.62 9.73
CA LYS A 337 2.11 11.90 10.03
C LYS A 337 3.08 13.04 9.75
N LEU A 338 2.66 14.03 8.96
CA LEU A 338 3.43 15.24 8.70
C LEU A 338 2.91 16.40 9.55
N ARG A 339 3.84 17.18 10.10
CA ARG A 339 3.61 18.51 10.67
C ARG A 339 4.58 19.46 9.99
N ALA A 340 4.10 20.61 9.54
CA ALA A 340 4.97 21.51 8.78
C ALA A 340 4.73 22.98 9.11
N SER A 341 5.82 23.79 9.05
CA SER A 341 5.72 25.24 8.95
C SER A 341 6.24 25.72 7.59
N ALA A 342 5.57 26.69 7.00
CA ALA A 342 5.86 27.15 5.65
C ALA A 342 5.60 28.64 5.46
N ALA A 343 6.27 29.22 4.44
CA ALA A 343 6.08 30.63 4.06
C ALA A 343 4.73 30.87 3.35
N ALA A 344 4.13 29.82 2.74
CA ALA A 344 2.87 29.92 2.00
C ALA A 344 2.06 28.62 2.10
N ALA A 345 0.77 28.68 1.73
CA ALA A 345 -0.08 27.51 1.59
C ALA A 345 0.43 26.56 0.49
N PRO A 346 0.21 25.26 0.63
CA PRO A 346 0.42 24.33 -0.47
C PRO A 346 -0.54 24.69 -1.61
N ALA A 347 0.01 24.84 -2.82
CA ALA A 347 -0.76 25.18 -4.03
C ALA A 347 -1.44 23.96 -4.63
#